data_a0bd0f5eef4472b78e545b2c0a6ca818
#
_entry.id   a0bd0f5eef4472b78e545b2c0a6ca818
#
_cell.length_a   1.000
_cell.length_b   1.000
_cell.length_c   1.000
_cell.angle_alpha   90.00
_cell.angle_beta   90.00
_cell.angle_gamma   90.00
#
_symmetry.space_group_name_H-M   'P 1'
#
loop_
_entity.id
_entity.type
_entity.pdbx_description
1 polymer ?
#
loop_
_entity_poly.entity_id
_entity_poly.type
_entity_poly.pdbx_seq_one_letter_code
_entity_poly.pdbx_strand_id
1 'polypeptide(L)'
;AEHKKYRQSLNAERTEQDPVRFANLKPVEATIQVNAGQAKEISKHLIGIFFEDINYGADGGLYAELIQNLDFEYTPTDRGNDQNWNSTHSWTLKGDKTTFAINTTDPIHANNPHYAVLNVERPGAALENTGFDGIALNVGEKYDFSIFARVPQGQSNKLQVRLVDGEGNICGETSLTVSSRQWKTYKTVITAKATADTRLEIIPQSAGELNLDMISLFPQHTFKGRKN
;
A
#
# COMPACT_ATOMS: atom_id res chain seq x y z
N ALA A 1 20.51 4.86 21.10
CA ALA A 1 20.12 5.48 22.39
C ALA A 1 21.06 6.64 22.77
N GLU A 2 22.39 6.53 22.61
CA GLU A 2 23.37 7.58 22.97
C GLU A 2 23.24 8.84 22.09
N HIS A 3 23.08 8.72 20.80
CA HIS A 3 22.95 9.85 19.88
C HIS A 3 21.69 10.71 20.18
N LYS A 4 20.62 10.07 20.63
CA LYS A 4 19.38 10.77 21.03
C LYS A 4 19.59 11.55 22.32
N LYS A 5 20.30 10.98 23.30
CA LYS A 5 20.67 11.65 24.56
C LYS A 5 21.59 12.82 24.29
N TYR A 6 22.59 12.67 23.42
CA TYR A 6 23.51 13.74 23.03
C TYR A 6 22.78 14.93 22.37
N ARG A 7 21.86 14.67 21.43
CA ARG A 7 21.03 15.73 20.82
C ARG A 7 20.13 16.44 21.84
N GLN A 8 19.55 15.71 22.78
CA GLN A 8 18.73 16.28 23.83
C GLN A 8 19.54 17.18 24.77
N SER A 9 20.78 16.79 25.15
CA SER A 9 21.68 17.63 25.98
C SER A 9 22.10 18.90 25.24
N LEU A 10 22.44 18.83 23.94
CA LEU A 10 22.79 20.01 23.14
C LEU A 10 21.63 21.00 23.02
N ASN A 11 20.41 20.50 22.86
CA ASN A 11 19.24 21.38 22.77
C ASN A 11 18.91 22.03 24.09
N ALA A 12 19.03 21.30 25.20
CA ALA A 12 18.85 21.85 26.55
C ALA A 12 19.88 22.97 26.86
N GLU A 13 21.14 22.70 26.55
CA GLU A 13 22.23 23.67 26.73
C GLU A 13 22.02 24.94 25.89
N ARG A 14 21.59 24.80 24.63
CA ARG A 14 21.26 25.95 23.77
C ARG A 14 20.10 26.77 24.33
N THR A 15 19.01 26.09 24.73
CA THR A 15 17.83 26.77 25.30
C THR A 15 18.17 27.54 26.60
N GLU A 16 19.07 27.00 27.42
CA GLU A 16 19.52 27.63 28.65
C GLU A 16 20.39 28.86 28.38
N GLN A 17 21.19 28.85 27.31
CA GLN A 17 22.05 29.98 26.91
C GLN A 17 21.31 31.06 26.10
N ASP A 18 20.18 30.75 25.46
CA ASP A 18 19.44 31.68 24.61
C ASP A 18 19.03 33.00 25.33
N PRO A 19 18.55 33.01 26.57
CA PRO A 19 18.24 34.25 27.26
C PRO A 19 19.45 35.19 27.43
N VAL A 20 20.64 34.62 27.62
CA VAL A 20 21.89 35.41 27.73
C VAL A 20 22.36 35.84 26.34
N ARG A 21 22.32 34.95 25.38
CA ARG A 21 22.75 35.18 23.99
C ARG A 21 21.94 36.27 23.30
N PHE A 22 20.67 36.36 23.59
CA PHE A 22 19.73 37.29 22.96
C PHE A 22 19.35 38.47 23.86
N ALA A 23 19.91 38.55 25.07
CA ALA A 23 19.61 39.62 26.03
C ALA A 23 19.82 41.05 25.50
N ASN A 24 20.74 41.24 24.55
CA ASN A 24 21.09 42.52 23.98
C ASN A 24 20.55 42.77 22.58
N LEU A 25 19.59 41.94 22.10
CA LEU A 25 18.94 42.20 20.82
C LEU A 25 18.12 43.49 20.91
N LYS A 26 18.45 44.44 20.06
CA LYS A 26 17.65 45.65 19.88
C LYS A 26 16.48 45.36 18.93
N PRO A 27 15.31 45.93 19.19
CA PRO A 27 14.21 45.86 18.23
C PRO A 27 14.68 46.41 16.86
N VAL A 28 14.43 45.67 15.82
CA VAL A 28 14.67 46.11 14.45
C VAL A 28 13.31 46.47 13.84
N GLU A 29 13.17 47.78 13.53
CA GLU A 29 12.02 48.22 12.74
C GLU A 29 12.36 48.06 11.25
N ALA A 30 11.55 47.33 10.51
CA ALA A 30 11.69 47.17 9.09
C ALA A 30 10.37 47.53 8.41
N THR A 31 10.44 48.37 7.39
CA THR A 31 9.30 48.73 6.58
C THR A 31 9.42 48.01 5.24
N ILE A 32 8.43 47.20 4.89
CA ILE A 32 8.33 46.55 3.59
C ILE A 32 7.30 47.32 2.75
N GLN A 33 7.77 47.96 1.68
CA GLN A 33 6.89 48.65 0.75
C GLN A 33 6.59 47.74 -0.44
N VAL A 34 5.32 47.36 -0.60
CA VAL A 34 4.86 46.57 -1.73
C VAL A 34 4.25 47.46 -2.78
N ASN A 35 4.85 47.50 -3.98
CA ASN A 35 4.31 48.25 -5.08
C ASN A 35 3.56 47.30 -6.05
N ALA A 36 2.26 47.14 -5.82
CA ALA A 36 1.41 46.27 -6.62
C ALA A 36 1.28 46.71 -8.08
N GLY A 37 1.50 48.02 -8.41
CA GLY A 37 1.46 48.52 -9.76
C GLY A 37 2.66 48.13 -10.62
N GLN A 38 3.71 47.58 -10.00
CA GLN A 38 4.90 47.04 -10.70
C GLN A 38 5.00 45.54 -10.66
N ALA A 39 3.88 44.87 -10.37
CA ALA A 39 3.82 43.40 -10.35
C ALA A 39 4.21 42.86 -11.74
N LYS A 40 5.09 41.85 -11.76
CA LYS A 40 5.45 41.07 -12.94
C LYS A 40 4.75 39.74 -12.89
N GLU A 41 4.31 39.28 -14.05
CA GLU A 41 3.78 37.92 -14.17
C GLU A 41 4.88 36.92 -13.85
N ILE A 42 4.60 36.04 -12.91
CA ILE A 42 5.50 34.95 -12.52
C ILE A 42 5.03 33.69 -13.27
N SER A 43 5.97 32.97 -13.89
CA SER A 43 5.66 31.69 -14.52
C SER A 43 4.91 30.79 -13.55
N LYS A 44 3.78 30.23 -13.98
CA LYS A 44 3.02 29.23 -13.20
C LYS A 44 3.80 27.95 -12.91
N HIS A 45 4.97 27.78 -13.55
CA HIS A 45 5.88 26.66 -13.30
C HIS A 45 7.02 27.01 -12.34
N LEU A 46 7.07 28.24 -11.80
CA LEU A 46 8.12 28.67 -10.86
C LEU A 46 7.92 28.11 -9.45
N ILE A 47 6.67 27.86 -9.07
CA ILE A 47 6.32 27.31 -7.76
C ILE A 47 5.88 25.87 -7.98
N GLY A 48 6.57 24.94 -7.34
CA GLY A 48 6.28 23.53 -7.34
C GLY A 48 6.37 22.97 -5.92
N ILE A 49 6.25 21.68 -5.80
CA ILE A 49 6.51 20.93 -4.57
C ILE A 49 7.69 20.01 -4.81
N PHE A 50 8.51 19.82 -3.79
CA PHE A 50 9.41 18.69 -3.73
C PHE A 50 8.60 17.48 -3.28
N PHE A 51 8.68 16.41 -4.06
CA PHE A 51 8.03 15.15 -3.75
C PHE A 51 9.08 14.05 -3.74
N GLU A 52 9.06 13.25 -2.70
CA GLU A 52 9.90 12.07 -2.54
C GLU A 52 9.06 10.96 -1.91
N ASP A 53 9.19 9.74 -2.41
CA ASP A 53 8.45 8.59 -1.89
C ASP A 53 9.10 8.09 -0.59
N ILE A 54 8.80 8.79 0.51
CA ILE A 54 9.20 8.44 1.87
C ILE A 54 7.94 8.04 2.64
N ASN A 55 8.03 6.96 3.43
CA ASN A 55 6.94 6.50 4.29
C ASN A 55 5.62 6.27 3.52
N TYR A 56 5.73 5.64 2.34
CA TYR A 56 4.58 5.38 1.48
C TYR A 56 3.85 6.66 1.01
N GLY A 57 4.61 7.71 0.72
CA GLY A 57 4.03 8.99 0.28
C GLY A 57 3.38 8.91 -1.10
N ALA A 58 3.88 8.05 -1.99
CA ALA A 58 3.30 7.77 -3.30
C ALA A 58 2.31 6.60 -3.22
N ASP A 59 2.82 5.38 -3.22
CA ASP A 59 2.01 4.17 -3.12
C ASP A 59 1.52 4.00 -1.67
N GLY A 60 0.21 3.80 -1.49
CA GLY A 60 -0.42 3.81 -0.18
C GLY A 60 -0.70 5.20 0.39
N GLY A 61 -0.28 6.27 -0.33
CA GLY A 61 -0.49 7.67 0.02
C GLY A 61 -1.27 8.43 -1.06
N LEU A 62 -0.57 9.18 -1.92
CA LEU A 62 -1.20 9.92 -3.03
C LEU A 62 -1.91 9.00 -4.02
N TYR A 63 -1.35 7.84 -4.30
CA TYR A 63 -2.01 6.75 -5.00
C TYR A 63 -2.75 5.90 -3.96
N ALA A 64 -4.09 5.90 -4.03
CA ALA A 64 -4.95 5.35 -2.97
C ALA A 64 -5.07 3.81 -3.00
N GLU A 65 -4.08 3.11 -3.55
CA GLU A 65 -3.98 1.65 -3.48
C GLU A 65 -3.72 1.21 -2.04
N LEU A 66 -4.44 0.21 -1.57
CA LEU A 66 -4.32 -0.32 -0.21
C LEU A 66 -3.51 -1.62 -0.13
N ILE A 67 -3.22 -2.24 -1.28
CA ILE A 67 -2.44 -3.48 -1.36
C ILE A 67 -0.98 -3.15 -1.70
N GLN A 68 -0.07 -3.48 -0.81
CA GLN A 68 1.35 -3.34 -1.05
C GLN A 68 1.87 -4.48 -1.91
N ASN A 69 2.77 -4.18 -2.87
CA ASN A 69 3.33 -5.16 -3.81
C ASN A 69 2.25 -5.94 -4.55
N LEU A 70 1.31 -5.21 -5.14
CA LEU A 70 0.10 -5.74 -5.77
C LEU A 70 0.37 -6.64 -6.99
N ASP A 71 1.53 -6.45 -7.61
CA ASP A 71 1.99 -7.05 -8.86
C ASP A 71 3.20 -7.99 -8.69
N PHE A 72 3.68 -8.18 -7.45
CA PHE A 72 4.83 -9.02 -7.11
C PHE A 72 6.16 -8.59 -7.75
N GLU A 73 6.29 -7.32 -8.15
CA GLU A 73 7.46 -6.79 -8.86
C GLU A 73 8.53 -6.15 -7.95
N TYR A 74 8.33 -6.12 -6.63
CA TYR A 74 9.32 -5.56 -5.72
C TYR A 74 10.65 -6.31 -5.80
N THR A 75 11.74 -5.54 -5.83
CA THR A 75 13.11 -6.06 -5.84
C THR A 75 13.94 -5.45 -4.71
N PRO A 76 14.98 -6.12 -4.21
CA PRO A 76 15.85 -5.57 -3.18
C PRO A 76 16.49 -4.21 -3.56
N THR A 77 16.69 -3.97 -4.85
CA THR A 77 17.28 -2.72 -5.36
C THR A 77 16.40 -1.51 -5.17
N ASP A 78 15.08 -1.70 -5.09
CA ASP A 78 14.12 -0.61 -4.89
C ASP A 78 14.23 0.00 -3.49
N ARG A 79 14.86 -0.72 -2.54
CA ARG A 79 15.02 -0.26 -1.15
C ARG A 79 16.43 -0.53 -0.60
N GLY A 80 17.42 0.00 -1.26
CA GLY A 80 18.80 -0.03 -0.76
C GLY A 80 19.40 -1.43 -0.60
N ASN A 81 18.99 -2.39 -1.42
CA ASN A 81 19.35 -3.81 -1.37
C ASN A 81 18.83 -4.57 -0.13
N ASP A 82 17.71 -4.12 0.44
CA ASP A 82 17.02 -4.89 1.49
C ASP A 82 16.46 -6.19 0.91
N GLN A 83 16.96 -7.34 1.36
CA GLN A 83 16.56 -8.66 0.87
C GLN A 83 15.11 -9.03 1.24
N ASN A 84 14.51 -8.34 2.21
CA ASN A 84 13.10 -8.51 2.55
C ASN A 84 12.18 -7.77 1.56
N TRP A 85 12.74 -6.85 0.78
CA TRP A 85 12.02 -6.13 -0.27
C TRP A 85 12.10 -6.91 -1.59
N ASN A 86 11.29 -7.93 -1.71
CA ASN A 86 11.30 -8.88 -2.82
C ASN A 86 9.88 -9.18 -3.32
N SER A 87 9.75 -10.01 -4.33
CA SER A 87 8.45 -10.34 -4.96
C SER A 87 7.38 -10.89 -4.01
N THR A 88 7.76 -11.40 -2.83
CA THR A 88 6.80 -11.86 -1.82
C THR A 88 6.60 -10.87 -0.67
N HIS A 89 7.25 -9.69 -0.72
CA HIS A 89 7.10 -8.66 0.30
C HIS A 89 5.63 -8.33 0.55
N SER A 90 5.23 -8.22 1.81
CA SER A 90 3.85 -8.02 2.29
C SER A 90 2.89 -9.20 2.04
N TRP A 91 3.31 -10.26 1.38
CA TRP A 91 2.51 -11.46 1.15
C TRP A 91 2.96 -12.63 2.00
N THR A 92 2.02 -13.27 2.67
CA THR A 92 2.26 -14.44 3.53
C THR A 92 1.17 -15.48 3.34
N LEU A 93 1.56 -16.74 3.15
CA LEU A 93 0.60 -17.85 3.16
C LEU A 93 0.38 -18.35 4.58
N LYS A 94 -0.87 -18.42 5.03
CA LYS A 94 -1.30 -18.97 6.30
C LYS A 94 -2.11 -20.25 6.07
N GLY A 95 -1.83 -21.25 6.86
CA GLY A 95 -2.49 -22.57 6.77
C GLY A 95 -1.60 -23.62 6.12
N ASP A 96 -2.16 -24.80 5.95
CA ASP A 96 -1.50 -25.97 5.39
C ASP A 96 -2.13 -26.42 4.05
N LYS A 97 -1.55 -27.44 3.41
CA LYS A 97 -2.09 -28.04 2.18
C LYS A 97 -2.26 -27.07 0.99
N THR A 98 -1.51 -26.02 1.02
CA THR A 98 -1.38 -25.08 -0.11
C THR A 98 0.08 -24.61 -0.16
N THR A 99 0.62 -24.43 -1.35
CA THR A 99 1.93 -23.81 -1.55
C THR A 99 1.76 -22.48 -2.27
N PHE A 100 2.64 -21.53 -1.96
CA PHE A 100 2.73 -20.22 -2.60
C PHE A 100 4.13 -20.06 -3.20
N ALA A 101 4.20 -19.71 -4.45
CA ALA A 101 5.44 -19.42 -5.15
C ALA A 101 5.24 -18.30 -6.17
N ILE A 102 6.32 -17.60 -6.53
CA ILE A 102 6.33 -16.65 -7.63
C ILE A 102 6.78 -17.38 -8.90
N ASN A 103 6.13 -17.08 -10.03
CA ASN A 103 6.46 -17.61 -11.35
C ASN A 103 6.54 -16.46 -12.36
N THR A 104 7.25 -16.70 -13.46
CA THR A 104 7.44 -15.73 -14.56
C THR A 104 7.13 -16.33 -15.93
N THR A 105 6.62 -17.57 -15.97
CA THR A 105 6.29 -18.25 -17.22
C THR A 105 4.89 -17.86 -17.67
N ASP A 106 4.76 -17.25 -18.84
CA ASP A 106 3.49 -16.79 -19.40
C ASP A 106 2.75 -15.78 -18.50
N PRO A 107 3.40 -14.63 -18.17
CA PRO A 107 2.83 -13.57 -17.34
C PRO A 107 1.71 -12.82 -18.05
N ILE A 108 1.03 -11.92 -17.36
CA ILE A 108 0.02 -11.04 -17.97
C ILE A 108 0.63 -10.08 -18.99
N HIS A 109 1.88 -9.65 -18.77
CA HIS A 109 2.62 -8.74 -19.65
C HIS A 109 4.13 -8.90 -19.46
N ALA A 110 4.92 -8.66 -20.51
CA ALA A 110 6.38 -8.77 -20.47
C ALA A 110 7.04 -7.79 -19.46
N ASN A 111 6.44 -6.62 -19.23
CA ASN A 111 6.91 -5.63 -18.24
C ASN A 111 6.34 -5.86 -16.82
N ASN A 112 5.54 -6.89 -16.63
CA ASN A 112 5.02 -7.34 -15.35
C ASN A 112 5.16 -8.88 -15.33
N PRO A 113 6.42 -9.37 -15.20
CA PRO A 113 6.72 -10.79 -15.40
C PRO A 113 6.37 -11.67 -14.21
N HIS A 114 6.27 -11.13 -13.01
CA HIS A 114 6.04 -11.92 -11.81
C HIS A 114 4.55 -12.09 -11.51
N TYR A 115 4.16 -13.26 -11.02
CA TYR A 115 2.83 -13.53 -10.52
C TYR A 115 2.84 -14.64 -9.47
N ALA A 116 1.83 -14.66 -8.61
CA ALA A 116 1.65 -15.68 -7.58
C ALA A 116 1.04 -16.96 -8.15
N VAL A 117 1.59 -18.10 -7.76
CA VAL A 117 1.04 -19.42 -8.02
C VAL A 117 0.66 -20.06 -6.69
N LEU A 118 -0.61 -20.38 -6.52
CA LEU A 118 -1.11 -21.18 -5.41
C LEU A 118 -1.43 -22.58 -5.90
N ASN A 119 -0.77 -23.60 -5.34
CA ASN A 119 -1.13 -25.00 -5.54
C ASN A 119 -1.91 -25.49 -4.32
N VAL A 120 -3.21 -25.60 -4.45
CA VAL A 120 -4.15 -25.95 -3.40
C VAL A 120 -4.41 -27.44 -3.43
N GLU A 121 -3.89 -28.20 -2.47
CA GLU A 121 -4.25 -29.61 -2.29
C GLU A 121 -5.62 -29.73 -1.62
N ARG A 122 -5.88 -28.86 -0.63
CA ARG A 122 -7.14 -28.79 0.12
C ARG A 122 -7.43 -27.33 0.51
N PRO A 123 -8.69 -26.87 0.38
CA PRO A 123 -9.11 -25.54 0.85
C PRO A 123 -8.83 -25.31 2.33
N GLY A 124 -8.60 -24.04 2.72
CA GLY A 124 -8.43 -23.63 4.11
C GLY A 124 -7.24 -22.70 4.36
N ALA A 125 -6.27 -22.66 3.44
CA ALA A 125 -5.17 -21.68 3.51
C ALA A 125 -5.62 -20.30 2.99
N ALA A 126 -5.05 -19.26 3.56
CA ALA A 126 -5.24 -17.87 3.14
C ALA A 126 -3.92 -17.27 2.66
N LEU A 127 -3.92 -16.62 1.50
CA LEU A 127 -2.88 -15.71 1.09
C LEU A 127 -3.19 -14.33 1.68
N GLU A 128 -2.36 -13.86 2.60
CA GLU A 128 -2.53 -12.60 3.32
C GLU A 128 -1.68 -11.48 2.71
N ASN A 129 -2.23 -10.25 2.70
CA ASN A 129 -1.47 -9.02 2.48
C ASN A 129 -1.73 -8.03 3.61
N THR A 130 -0.66 -7.43 4.13
CA THR A 130 -0.73 -6.51 5.27
C THR A 130 -0.92 -5.05 4.86
N GLY A 131 -1.01 -4.76 3.56
CA GLY A 131 -1.07 -3.39 3.06
C GLY A 131 0.19 -2.59 3.39
N PHE A 132 0.04 -1.29 3.46
CA PHE A 132 1.08 -0.34 3.84
C PHE A 132 1.01 -0.06 5.35
N ASP A 133 1.57 -0.99 6.17
CA ASP A 133 1.48 -1.02 7.64
C ASP A 133 0.04 -1.15 8.19
N GLY A 134 -0.83 -1.83 7.46
CA GLY A 134 -2.23 -2.04 7.75
C GLY A 134 -3.15 -1.54 6.64
N ILE A 135 -4.36 -2.08 6.57
CA ILE A 135 -5.43 -1.65 5.67
C ILE A 135 -6.54 -1.01 6.52
N ALA A 136 -6.54 0.33 6.57
CA ALA A 136 -7.52 1.07 7.35
C ALA A 136 -8.90 1.05 6.69
N LEU A 137 -9.92 0.61 7.43
CA LEU A 137 -11.31 0.62 7.02
C LEU A 137 -12.13 1.62 7.80
N ASN A 138 -13.11 2.22 7.13
CA ASN A 138 -14.17 2.99 7.75
C ASN A 138 -15.51 2.28 7.58
N VAL A 139 -16.23 2.08 8.66
CA VAL A 139 -17.53 1.39 8.65
C VAL A 139 -18.50 2.01 7.64
N GLY A 140 -19.15 1.18 6.83
CA GLY A 140 -20.08 1.59 5.80
C GLY A 140 -19.46 2.00 4.46
N GLU A 141 -18.16 2.29 4.42
CA GLU A 141 -17.43 2.59 3.19
C GLU A 141 -17.30 1.35 2.29
N LYS A 142 -17.19 1.61 0.99
CA LYS A 142 -17.05 0.59 -0.04
C LYS A 142 -15.66 0.62 -0.65
N TYR A 143 -15.15 -0.56 -0.92
CA TYR A 143 -13.82 -0.78 -1.48
C TYR A 143 -13.94 -1.61 -2.75
N ASP A 144 -13.41 -1.10 -3.86
CA ASP A 144 -13.31 -1.84 -5.13
C ASP A 144 -12.16 -2.83 -5.03
N PHE A 145 -12.46 -4.11 -5.08
CA PHE A 145 -11.47 -5.17 -5.18
C PHE A 145 -11.36 -5.65 -6.62
N SER A 146 -10.15 -5.77 -7.13
CA SER A 146 -9.89 -6.38 -8.44
C SER A 146 -8.65 -7.29 -8.40
N ILE A 147 -8.64 -8.27 -9.28
CA ILE A 147 -7.55 -9.23 -9.40
C ILE A 147 -7.48 -9.76 -10.84
N PHE A 148 -6.27 -9.88 -11.38
CA PHE A 148 -6.03 -10.72 -12.54
C PHE A 148 -5.82 -12.15 -12.06
N ALA A 149 -6.56 -13.08 -12.60
CA ALA A 149 -6.46 -14.47 -12.20
C ALA A 149 -6.75 -15.44 -13.35
N ARG A 150 -6.19 -16.64 -13.23
CA ARG A 150 -6.50 -17.77 -14.11
C ARG A 150 -6.42 -19.09 -13.34
N VAL A 151 -7.10 -20.10 -13.89
CA VAL A 151 -7.01 -21.52 -13.48
C VAL A 151 -6.48 -22.32 -14.67
N PRO A 152 -5.16 -22.53 -14.81
CA PRO A 152 -4.56 -23.10 -16.02
C PRO A 152 -5.12 -24.46 -16.39
N GLN A 153 -5.48 -25.27 -15.40
CA GLN A 153 -6.08 -26.60 -15.58
C GLN A 153 -7.59 -26.55 -15.87
N GLY A 154 -8.21 -25.36 -15.78
CA GLY A 154 -9.61 -25.12 -16.18
C GLY A 154 -10.67 -25.52 -15.16
N GLN A 155 -10.29 -25.94 -13.97
CA GLN A 155 -11.22 -26.18 -12.87
C GLN A 155 -11.49 -24.87 -12.15
N SER A 156 -12.73 -24.38 -12.18
CA SER A 156 -13.08 -23.10 -11.53
C SER A 156 -12.81 -23.13 -10.02
N ASN A 157 -12.34 -22.01 -9.50
CA ASN A 157 -12.09 -21.81 -8.08
C ASN A 157 -12.87 -20.59 -7.59
N LYS A 158 -13.66 -20.77 -6.55
CA LYS A 158 -14.29 -19.67 -5.84
C LYS A 158 -13.27 -19.12 -4.83
N LEU A 159 -13.02 -17.84 -4.90
CA LEU A 159 -12.18 -17.13 -3.92
C LEU A 159 -13.08 -16.43 -2.92
N GLN A 160 -12.87 -16.67 -1.66
CA GLN A 160 -13.38 -15.81 -0.61
C GLN A 160 -12.33 -14.75 -0.32
N VAL A 161 -12.72 -13.50 -0.27
CA VAL A 161 -11.86 -12.35 0.00
C VAL A 161 -12.37 -11.69 1.27
N ARG A 162 -11.49 -11.52 2.26
CA ARG A 162 -11.82 -10.98 3.58
C ARG A 162 -10.88 -9.85 3.94
N LEU A 163 -11.39 -8.91 4.72
CA LEU A 163 -10.62 -7.91 5.47
C LEU A 163 -10.79 -8.23 6.94
N VAL A 164 -9.68 -8.57 7.61
CA VAL A 164 -9.67 -9.17 8.95
C VAL A 164 -8.80 -8.32 9.87
N ASP A 165 -9.28 -7.99 11.06
CA ASP A 165 -8.53 -7.23 12.06
C ASP A 165 -7.48 -8.07 12.79
N GLY A 166 -6.73 -7.44 13.71
CA GLY A 166 -5.69 -8.11 14.51
C GLY A 166 -6.22 -9.21 15.45
N GLU A 167 -7.51 -9.21 15.77
CA GLU A 167 -8.18 -10.19 16.63
C GLU A 167 -8.80 -11.35 15.84
N GLY A 168 -8.81 -11.24 14.49
CA GLY A 168 -9.40 -12.26 13.60
C GLY A 168 -10.87 -12.01 13.26
N ASN A 169 -11.43 -10.84 13.60
CA ASN A 169 -12.79 -10.50 13.24
C ASN A 169 -12.87 -10.09 11.76
N ILE A 170 -13.93 -10.54 11.06
CA ILE A 170 -14.16 -10.20 9.65
C ILE A 170 -14.82 -8.82 9.58
N CYS A 171 -14.04 -7.81 9.18
CA CYS A 171 -14.48 -6.42 9.03
C CYS A 171 -15.04 -6.11 7.64
N GLY A 172 -14.88 -7.00 6.68
CA GLY A 172 -15.46 -6.93 5.33
C GLY A 172 -15.22 -8.23 4.59
N GLU A 173 -16.11 -8.61 3.69
CA GLU A 173 -15.94 -9.81 2.90
C GLU A 173 -16.71 -9.79 1.60
N THR A 174 -16.23 -10.53 0.62
CA THR A 174 -16.88 -10.77 -0.66
C THR A 174 -16.40 -12.10 -1.24
N SER A 175 -16.92 -12.50 -2.39
CA SER A 175 -16.41 -13.65 -3.13
C SER A 175 -16.51 -13.44 -4.63
N LEU A 176 -15.62 -14.08 -5.38
CA LEU A 176 -15.64 -14.13 -6.83
C LEU A 176 -15.26 -15.55 -7.30
N THR A 177 -15.56 -15.86 -8.56
CA THR A 177 -15.23 -17.18 -9.13
C THR A 177 -14.29 -17.01 -10.31
N VAL A 178 -13.09 -17.57 -10.19
CA VAL A 178 -12.10 -17.65 -11.26
C VAL A 178 -12.39 -18.89 -12.09
N SER A 179 -12.66 -18.73 -13.39
CA SER A 179 -13.03 -19.84 -14.29
C SER A 179 -12.27 -19.85 -15.60
N SER A 180 -11.51 -18.79 -15.89
CA SER A 180 -10.75 -18.70 -17.15
C SER A 180 -9.41 -19.41 -17.05
N ARG A 181 -9.02 -20.13 -18.13
CA ARG A 181 -7.66 -20.66 -18.29
C ARG A 181 -6.65 -19.60 -18.70
N GLN A 182 -7.13 -18.49 -19.28
CA GLN A 182 -6.32 -17.36 -19.67
C GLN A 182 -6.45 -16.26 -18.61
N TRP A 183 -5.46 -15.38 -18.52
CA TRP A 183 -5.51 -14.21 -17.66
C TRP A 183 -6.77 -13.40 -17.91
N LYS A 184 -7.50 -13.11 -16.86
CA LYS A 184 -8.73 -12.33 -16.89
C LYS A 184 -8.85 -11.51 -15.61
N THR A 185 -9.35 -10.27 -15.75
CA THR A 185 -9.67 -9.43 -14.60
C THR A 185 -11.01 -9.85 -14.00
N TYR A 186 -11.02 -9.99 -12.67
CA TYR A 186 -12.23 -10.19 -11.88
C TYR A 186 -12.38 -9.01 -10.92
N LYS A 187 -13.61 -8.53 -10.73
CA LYS A 187 -13.89 -7.36 -9.90
C LYS A 187 -15.07 -7.63 -8.99
N THR A 188 -15.02 -7.06 -7.79
CA THR A 188 -16.11 -7.08 -6.82
C THR A 188 -15.98 -5.91 -5.86
N VAL A 189 -16.95 -5.72 -4.97
CA VAL A 189 -16.95 -4.65 -3.97
C VAL A 189 -17.01 -5.28 -2.59
N ILE A 190 -16.22 -4.74 -1.66
CA ILE A 190 -16.30 -5.07 -0.24
C ILE A 190 -16.89 -3.87 0.49
N THR A 191 -17.91 -4.09 1.32
CA THR A 191 -18.45 -3.07 2.22
C THR A 191 -17.90 -3.32 3.62
N ALA A 192 -17.27 -2.31 4.22
CA ALA A 192 -16.72 -2.42 5.57
C ALA A 192 -17.85 -2.49 6.61
N LYS A 193 -17.74 -3.48 7.50
CA LYS A 193 -18.68 -3.73 8.62
C LYS A 193 -18.24 -3.05 9.90
N ALA A 194 -16.94 -2.64 9.97
CA ALA A 194 -16.34 -1.98 11.13
C ALA A 194 -15.30 -0.97 10.67
N THR A 195 -14.98 0.00 11.53
CA THR A 195 -13.78 0.84 11.42
C THR A 195 -12.65 0.12 12.15
N ALA A 196 -11.62 -0.31 11.42
CA ALA A 196 -10.52 -1.10 11.96
C ALA A 196 -9.29 -1.04 11.04
N ASP A 197 -8.11 -1.32 11.59
CA ASP A 197 -6.94 -1.72 10.83
C ASP A 197 -7.02 -3.21 10.55
N THR A 198 -6.84 -3.56 9.28
CA THR A 198 -7.07 -4.93 8.81
C THR A 198 -5.93 -5.40 7.91
N ARG A 199 -5.97 -6.68 7.56
CA ARG A 199 -5.22 -7.29 6.48
C ARG A 199 -6.18 -7.92 5.48
N LEU A 200 -5.75 -8.05 4.22
CA LEU A 200 -6.47 -8.79 3.20
C LEU A 200 -6.18 -10.28 3.34
N GLU A 201 -7.20 -11.12 3.20
CA GLU A 201 -7.09 -12.57 3.06
C GLU A 201 -7.78 -13.02 1.77
N ILE A 202 -7.07 -13.79 0.94
CA ILE A 202 -7.61 -14.46 -0.26
C ILE A 202 -7.59 -15.96 0.02
N ILE A 203 -8.77 -16.58 0.03
CA ILE A 203 -8.96 -17.98 0.45
C ILE A 203 -9.57 -18.78 -0.70
N PRO A 204 -8.77 -19.59 -1.41
CA PRO A 204 -9.29 -20.52 -2.42
C PRO A 204 -10.21 -21.58 -1.80
N GLN A 205 -11.35 -21.83 -2.44
CA GLN A 205 -12.38 -22.76 -1.95
C GLN A 205 -12.37 -24.12 -2.66
N SER A 206 -11.45 -24.34 -3.61
CA SER A 206 -11.32 -25.59 -4.34
C SER A 206 -9.84 -25.96 -4.48
N ALA A 207 -9.55 -27.25 -4.59
CA ALA A 207 -8.23 -27.74 -4.93
C ALA A 207 -7.87 -27.39 -6.39
N GLY A 208 -6.58 -27.34 -6.69
CA GLY A 208 -6.04 -27.05 -8.01
C GLY A 208 -5.06 -25.89 -8.04
N GLU A 209 -4.49 -25.63 -9.20
CA GLU A 209 -3.58 -24.50 -9.42
C GLU A 209 -4.38 -23.24 -9.72
N LEU A 210 -3.99 -22.16 -9.07
CA LEU A 210 -4.54 -20.82 -9.22
C LEU A 210 -3.38 -19.84 -9.39
N ASN A 211 -3.40 -19.06 -10.46
CA ASN A 211 -2.45 -17.99 -10.69
C ASN A 211 -3.11 -16.63 -10.45
N LEU A 212 -2.44 -15.75 -9.73
CA LEU A 212 -2.94 -14.45 -9.27
C LEU A 212 -1.92 -13.35 -9.55
N ASP A 213 -2.42 -12.18 -9.94
CA ASP A 213 -1.60 -11.01 -10.21
C ASP A 213 -2.42 -9.72 -10.12
N MET A 214 -1.76 -8.56 -10.06
CA MET A 214 -2.39 -7.23 -10.03
C MET A 214 -3.59 -7.19 -9.06
N ILE A 215 -3.32 -7.59 -7.80
CA ILE A 215 -4.32 -7.65 -6.74
C ILE A 215 -4.47 -6.26 -6.14
N SER A 216 -5.64 -5.66 -6.25
CA SER A 216 -5.87 -4.25 -5.94
C SER A 216 -7.10 -4.06 -5.06
N LEU A 217 -7.02 -3.12 -4.13
CA LEU A 217 -8.10 -2.71 -3.25
C LEU A 217 -8.13 -1.19 -3.14
N PHE A 218 -9.16 -0.55 -3.69
CA PHE A 218 -9.31 0.91 -3.66
C PHE A 218 -10.56 1.35 -2.87
N PRO A 219 -10.46 2.38 -2.02
CA PRO A 219 -11.66 3.03 -1.47
C PRO A 219 -12.45 3.70 -2.61
N GLN A 220 -13.79 3.57 -2.58
CA GLN A 220 -14.64 4.27 -3.56
C GLN A 220 -14.71 5.77 -3.26
N HIS A 221 -14.65 6.14 -1.99
CA HIS A 221 -14.66 7.53 -1.55
C HIS A 221 -13.22 8.06 -1.45
N THR A 222 -12.77 8.73 -2.49
CA THR A 222 -11.42 9.32 -2.60
C THR A 222 -11.51 10.83 -2.80
N PHE A 223 -10.39 11.55 -2.60
CA PHE A 223 -10.34 13.00 -2.83
C PHE A 223 -10.76 13.34 -4.25
N LYS A 224 -11.86 14.11 -4.42
CA LYS A 224 -12.45 14.47 -5.71
C LYS A 224 -12.81 13.28 -6.61
N GLY A 225 -13.04 12.09 -6.04
CA GLY A 225 -13.34 10.86 -6.78
C GLY A 225 -12.15 10.32 -7.61
N ARG A 226 -10.93 10.74 -7.30
CA ARG A 226 -9.71 10.28 -7.98
C ARG A 226 -9.08 9.12 -7.20
N LYS A 227 -8.58 8.14 -7.93
CA LYS A 227 -7.79 7.03 -7.35
C LYS A 227 -6.31 7.38 -7.26
N ASN A 228 -5.89 8.41 -7.98
CA ASN A 228 -4.54 8.97 -8.05
C ASN A 228 -4.59 10.49 -8.20
#